data_e9379116ba5056d1c31c567ccaf69be0
#
_entry.id   e9379116ba5056d1c31c567ccaf69be0
#
_cell.length_a   1.000
_cell.length_b   1.000
_cell.length_c   1.000
_cell.angle_alpha   90.00
_cell.angle_beta   90.00
_cell.angle_gamma   90.00
#
_symmetry.space_group_name_H-M   'P 1'
#
loop_
_entity.id
_entity.type
_entity.pdbx_description
1 polymer ?
#
loop_
_entity_poly.entity_id
_entity_poly.type
_entity_poly.pdbx_seq_one_letter_code
_entity_poly.pdbx_strand_id
1 'polypeptide(L)'
;MLPALAAAPPTSENAYCGKGNVAQFGTKDGVAELPRACYYTALDGTPSPGKQIHIGARANLTATIEGVKCGDTLLLPAGASFEVKDLPSKKCDDLHYITVRTDTPDSMLPPEGTRISPAWAGVASLPGRPPFAQPSGGPAKLLATIVVRRPAGTPVGDHIRFIGIEWTTAADDDIGRMVVAEHGDHIIFDRNWFHPAEGKEVGHGVGMIEGAHMVAVINSYLSGMSCIARTGKCTDATGIGGGKGDEQISTLKIYNNFIESAGENILFGGSAATQVPTDIEIRRNHLFRPMLWKEGEPGYTPTASGQPFVVKNNFELKSAIRVLFEANLLENTWGGFSQTGFSIVLTPRNQSSQCPVCRLNDVTIRFNRIRNVAGVLQIANAPSATGGIAADGGRYSIHDIFADNLHDKDYRGGGSFLILVSWKPPVHDIEIDHVTAFVTGRLLSVLNPGAKLANITLTNSVFSTGDRRPIGSAGGGPESCAGKNQALGGEAVVEACFDPYRFDKNLIVSELGSFPKGNFIVGSPEAAGIRELKGTIGKDPRLCHAKGPGCPRVSPGAGAASDGRDLGADIDAIEAAIAGVE
;
A
#
# COMPACT_ATOMS: atom_id res chain seq x y z
N MET A 1 -19.69 -27.85 -15.77
CA MET A 1 -18.93 -26.68 -16.24
C MET A 1 -17.94 -26.39 -15.14
N LEU A 2 -16.65 -26.25 -15.45
CA LEU A 2 -15.70 -25.69 -14.48
C LEU A 2 -16.13 -24.26 -14.19
N PRO A 3 -16.16 -23.80 -12.93
CA PRO A 3 -16.45 -22.43 -12.61
C PRO A 3 -15.43 -21.50 -13.32
N ALA A 4 -15.89 -20.37 -13.82
CA ALA A 4 -14.98 -19.40 -14.42
C ALA A 4 -14.05 -18.87 -13.33
N LEU A 5 -12.75 -19.07 -13.49
CA LEU A 5 -11.73 -18.44 -12.66
C LEU A 5 -11.92 -16.92 -12.73
N ALA A 6 -11.67 -16.23 -11.63
CA ALA A 6 -11.56 -14.77 -11.68
C ALA A 6 -10.45 -14.42 -12.66
N ALA A 7 -10.73 -13.61 -13.66
CA ALA A 7 -9.68 -13.18 -14.57
C ALA A 7 -8.62 -12.38 -13.77
N ALA A 8 -7.37 -12.81 -13.85
CA ALA A 8 -6.28 -12.08 -13.25
C ALA A 8 -6.30 -10.62 -13.77
N PRO A 9 -6.07 -9.62 -12.90
CA PRO A 9 -6.05 -8.24 -13.34
C PRO A 9 -4.91 -8.00 -14.33
N PRO A 10 -5.06 -7.05 -15.24
CA PRO A 10 -4.03 -6.76 -16.23
C PRO A 10 -2.76 -6.23 -15.58
N THR A 11 -1.60 -6.70 -16.05
CA THR A 11 -0.30 -6.39 -15.49
C THR A 11 0.41 -5.21 -16.15
N SER A 12 -0.13 -4.64 -17.23
CA SER A 12 0.49 -3.49 -17.88
C SER A 12 0.29 -2.18 -17.10
N GLU A 13 1.24 -1.27 -17.22
CA GLU A 13 1.26 0.02 -16.51
C GLU A 13 0.00 0.85 -16.78
N ASN A 14 -0.42 0.95 -18.01
CA ASN A 14 -1.57 1.75 -18.41
C ASN A 14 -2.83 0.90 -18.73
N ALA A 15 -2.97 -0.26 -18.08
CA ALA A 15 -4.09 -1.18 -18.31
C ALA A 15 -5.48 -0.56 -18.10
N TYR A 16 -5.58 0.43 -17.23
CA TYR A 16 -6.83 1.13 -16.93
C TYR A 16 -6.85 2.58 -17.43
N CYS A 17 -5.90 2.94 -18.30
CA CYS A 17 -5.78 4.30 -18.79
C CYS A 17 -5.42 4.30 -20.27
N GLY A 18 -6.32 4.74 -21.11
CA GLY A 18 -6.05 4.94 -22.53
C GLY A 18 -5.26 6.24 -22.76
N LYS A 19 -4.59 6.33 -23.91
CA LYS A 19 -3.88 7.54 -24.35
C LYS A 19 -4.82 8.75 -24.32
N GLY A 20 -4.33 9.88 -23.84
CA GLY A 20 -5.14 11.07 -23.57
C GLY A 20 -5.92 10.98 -22.25
N ASN A 21 -5.43 10.19 -21.31
CA ASN A 21 -5.98 10.05 -19.95
C ASN A 21 -7.43 9.54 -19.92
N VAL A 22 -7.77 8.62 -20.83
CA VAL A 22 -9.11 8.03 -20.90
C VAL A 22 -9.23 6.88 -19.90
N ALA A 23 -9.97 7.09 -18.82
CA ALA A 23 -10.15 6.11 -17.75
C ALA A 23 -10.93 4.87 -18.23
N GLN A 24 -10.44 3.67 -17.88
CA GLN A 24 -10.97 2.36 -18.27
C GLN A 24 -11.14 1.41 -17.07
N PHE A 25 -11.24 1.92 -15.85
CA PHE A 25 -11.40 1.11 -14.63
C PHE A 25 -12.75 0.38 -14.55
N GLY A 26 -13.76 0.85 -15.26
CA GLY A 26 -15.17 0.50 -15.03
C GLY A 26 -15.79 1.46 -14.00
N THR A 27 -17.06 1.22 -13.64
CA THR A 27 -17.80 2.13 -12.74
C THR A 27 -17.70 1.71 -11.28
N LYS A 28 -17.78 0.40 -11.01
CA LYS A 28 -17.85 -0.16 -9.66
C LYS A 28 -17.13 -1.49 -9.57
N ASP A 29 -16.71 -1.81 -8.35
CA ASP A 29 -16.28 -3.12 -7.91
C ASP A 29 -16.98 -3.42 -6.59
N GLY A 30 -17.89 -4.39 -6.58
CA GLY A 30 -18.76 -4.61 -5.44
C GLY A 30 -19.51 -3.34 -5.03
N VAL A 31 -19.37 -2.96 -3.76
CA VAL A 31 -20.01 -1.74 -3.20
C VAL A 31 -19.24 -0.45 -3.49
N ALA A 32 -17.98 -0.53 -3.91
CA ALA A 32 -17.11 0.62 -4.13
C ALA A 32 -17.15 1.15 -5.57
N GLU A 33 -17.12 2.46 -5.74
CA GLU A 33 -16.85 3.09 -7.02
C GLU A 33 -15.35 3.03 -7.34
N LEU A 34 -15.00 2.73 -8.58
CA LEU A 34 -13.63 2.74 -9.07
C LEU A 34 -13.17 4.16 -9.46
N PRO A 35 -11.85 4.42 -9.60
CA PRO A 35 -11.36 5.71 -10.07
C PRO A 35 -12.03 6.14 -11.38
N ARG A 36 -12.40 7.41 -11.47
CA ARG A 36 -13.08 8.01 -12.64
C ARG A 36 -12.10 8.73 -13.56
N ALA A 37 -10.90 8.99 -13.07
CA ALA A 37 -9.81 9.63 -13.80
C ALA A 37 -8.55 8.76 -13.68
N CYS A 38 -7.66 8.87 -14.65
CA CYS A 38 -6.39 8.15 -14.70
C CYS A 38 -5.29 9.00 -15.29
N TYR A 39 -4.04 8.61 -15.06
CA TYR A 39 -2.88 9.22 -15.68
C TYR A 39 -2.19 8.23 -16.61
N TYR A 40 -2.18 8.53 -17.93
CA TYR A 40 -1.46 7.77 -18.93
C TYR A 40 0.01 8.15 -18.90
N THR A 41 0.86 7.24 -18.47
CA THR A 41 2.27 7.53 -18.14
C THR A 41 3.30 6.96 -19.12
N ALA A 42 2.87 6.33 -20.22
CA ALA A 42 3.79 5.85 -21.24
C ALA A 42 4.52 7.01 -21.95
N LEU A 43 5.73 6.75 -22.41
CA LEU A 43 6.56 7.75 -23.09
C LEU A 43 5.90 8.33 -24.35
N ASP A 44 5.11 7.53 -25.05
CA ASP A 44 4.37 7.96 -26.24
C ASP A 44 3.19 8.88 -25.93
N GLY A 45 2.78 8.99 -24.66
CA GLY A 45 1.72 9.88 -24.16
C GLY A 45 2.25 11.12 -23.44
N THR A 46 3.55 11.20 -23.19
CA THR A 46 4.20 12.31 -22.47
C THR A 46 5.42 12.82 -23.26
N PRO A 47 5.21 13.34 -24.48
CA PRO A 47 6.28 13.62 -25.42
C PRO A 47 7.13 14.83 -25.00
N SER A 48 8.43 14.76 -25.33
CA SER A 48 9.38 15.88 -25.22
C SER A 48 10.00 16.12 -26.59
N PRO A 49 9.28 16.76 -27.53
CA PRO A 49 9.69 16.88 -28.93
C PRO A 49 10.75 17.95 -29.18
N GLY A 50 11.17 18.68 -28.15
CA GLY A 50 12.12 19.78 -28.25
C GLY A 50 13.59 19.32 -28.39
N LYS A 51 14.51 20.11 -27.87
CA LYS A 51 15.94 19.86 -27.95
C LYS A 51 16.42 18.90 -26.85
N GLN A 52 17.40 18.08 -27.18
CA GLN A 52 18.22 17.40 -26.18
C GLN A 52 19.40 18.30 -25.78
N ILE A 53 19.52 18.59 -24.49
CA ILE A 53 20.46 19.53 -23.93
C ILE A 53 21.36 18.81 -22.92
N HIS A 54 22.60 18.56 -23.27
CA HIS A 54 23.60 18.05 -22.35
C HIS A 54 24.05 19.15 -21.41
N ILE A 55 23.99 18.90 -20.09
CA ILE A 55 24.45 19.86 -19.09
C ILE A 55 25.78 19.44 -18.50
N GLY A 56 26.59 20.40 -18.08
CA GLY A 56 27.86 20.10 -17.40
C GLY A 56 27.64 19.58 -15.98
N ALA A 57 28.51 18.69 -15.50
CA ALA A 57 28.42 18.10 -14.15
C ALA A 57 28.45 19.11 -12.99
N ARG A 58 28.74 20.38 -13.25
CA ARG A 58 28.73 21.48 -12.26
C ARG A 58 27.66 22.53 -12.54
N ALA A 59 26.72 22.25 -13.44
CA ALA A 59 25.65 23.17 -13.77
C ALA A 59 24.71 23.39 -12.56
N ASN A 60 24.15 24.58 -12.45
CA ASN A 60 23.04 24.85 -11.55
C ASN A 60 21.76 24.27 -12.18
N LEU A 61 21.29 23.13 -11.66
CA LEU A 61 20.15 22.41 -12.24
C LEU A 61 18.87 23.25 -12.19
N THR A 62 18.62 23.97 -11.08
CA THR A 62 17.45 24.85 -10.94
C THR A 62 17.45 25.90 -12.04
N ALA A 63 18.52 26.67 -12.19
CA ALA A 63 18.62 27.68 -13.22
C ALA A 63 18.56 27.10 -14.64
N THR A 64 19.08 25.88 -14.84
CA THR A 64 19.00 25.21 -16.13
C THR A 64 17.56 24.86 -16.49
N ILE A 65 16.78 24.29 -15.55
CA ILE A 65 15.35 23.98 -15.76
C ILE A 65 14.56 25.28 -16.01
N GLU A 66 14.87 26.37 -15.33
CA GLU A 66 14.27 27.69 -15.60
C GLU A 66 14.52 28.16 -17.04
N GLY A 67 15.69 27.88 -17.58
CA GLY A 67 16.13 28.34 -18.91
C GLY A 67 15.58 27.51 -20.08
N VAL A 68 15.21 26.22 -19.89
CA VAL A 68 14.74 25.36 -20.99
C VAL A 68 13.32 25.68 -21.42
N LYS A 69 12.94 25.25 -22.62
CA LYS A 69 11.57 25.37 -23.13
C LYS A 69 10.76 24.13 -22.82
N CYS A 70 9.45 24.28 -22.78
CA CYS A 70 8.56 23.12 -22.77
C CYS A 70 8.85 22.21 -23.96
N GLY A 71 8.90 20.91 -23.72
CA GLY A 71 9.28 19.92 -24.70
C GLY A 71 10.78 19.58 -24.75
N ASP A 72 11.66 20.32 -24.06
CA ASP A 72 13.09 20.02 -24.05
C ASP A 72 13.42 18.84 -23.11
N THR A 73 14.50 18.13 -23.45
CA THR A 73 15.08 17.05 -22.63
C THR A 73 16.44 17.48 -22.08
N LEU A 74 16.58 17.49 -20.75
CA LEU A 74 17.87 17.72 -20.08
C LEU A 74 18.57 16.37 -19.85
N LEU A 75 19.78 16.25 -20.36
CA LEU A 75 20.64 15.07 -20.20
C LEU A 75 21.71 15.35 -19.13
N LEU A 76 21.55 14.72 -17.98
CA LEU A 76 22.44 14.85 -16.83
C LEU A 76 23.53 13.77 -16.93
N PRO A 77 24.83 14.14 -16.83
CA PRO A 77 25.91 13.15 -16.88
C PRO A 77 25.73 12.06 -15.82
N ALA A 78 25.84 10.80 -16.24
CA ALA A 78 25.82 9.64 -15.35
C ALA A 78 26.90 9.76 -14.25
N GLY A 79 26.53 9.49 -13.01
CA GLY A 79 27.39 9.63 -11.83
C GLY A 79 27.67 11.06 -11.37
N ALA A 80 27.17 12.09 -12.06
CA ALA A 80 27.26 13.46 -11.58
C ALA A 80 26.19 13.75 -10.53
N SER A 81 26.51 14.69 -9.61
CA SER A 81 25.61 15.11 -8.52
C SER A 81 25.23 16.58 -8.63
N PHE A 82 23.95 16.88 -8.46
CA PHE A 82 23.39 18.21 -8.54
C PHE A 82 22.66 18.55 -7.25
N GLU A 83 23.05 19.60 -6.56
CA GLU A 83 22.31 20.08 -5.40
C GLU A 83 21.11 20.91 -5.85
N VAL A 84 19.93 20.64 -5.23
CA VAL A 84 18.70 21.40 -5.45
C VAL A 84 18.05 21.74 -4.12
N LYS A 85 17.47 22.95 -4.05
CA LYS A 85 16.56 23.36 -2.98
C LYS A 85 15.12 23.35 -3.48
N ASP A 86 14.92 23.89 -4.65
CA ASP A 86 13.63 24.01 -5.31
C ASP A 86 13.81 23.70 -6.79
N LEU A 87 12.81 23.06 -7.38
CA LEU A 87 12.69 22.91 -8.82
C LEU A 87 11.66 23.91 -9.32
N PRO A 88 11.97 24.70 -10.34
CA PRO A 88 11.07 25.73 -10.82
C PRO A 88 9.81 25.13 -11.43
N SER A 89 8.68 25.73 -11.15
CA SER A 89 7.43 25.44 -11.81
C SER A 89 7.38 26.13 -13.17
N LYS A 90 7.16 25.36 -14.23
CA LYS A 90 6.91 25.86 -15.57
C LYS A 90 5.58 25.34 -16.05
N LYS A 91 4.73 26.21 -16.59
CA LYS A 91 3.48 25.77 -17.20
C LYS A 91 3.76 25.31 -18.63
N CYS A 92 3.68 24.00 -18.82
CA CYS A 92 3.76 23.35 -20.12
C CYS A 92 2.38 22.76 -20.50
N ASP A 93 2.33 21.86 -21.45
CA ASP A 93 1.12 21.18 -21.89
C ASP A 93 1.38 19.69 -22.19
N ASP A 94 0.33 18.92 -22.41
CA ASP A 94 0.38 17.47 -22.61
C ASP A 94 1.25 17.03 -23.80
N LEU A 95 1.57 17.91 -24.73
CA LEU A 95 2.40 17.62 -25.90
C LEU A 95 3.85 18.05 -25.72
N HIS A 96 4.18 18.74 -24.63
CA HIS A 96 5.49 19.36 -24.43
C HIS A 96 6.01 19.19 -23.00
N TYR A 97 6.19 17.96 -22.56
CA TYR A 97 6.81 17.67 -21.26
C TYR A 97 8.28 18.10 -21.24
N ILE A 98 8.75 18.61 -20.11
CA ILE A 98 10.18 18.71 -19.82
C ILE A 98 10.64 17.37 -19.30
N THR A 99 11.60 16.74 -19.97
CA THR A 99 12.22 15.51 -19.47
C THR A 99 13.56 15.82 -18.85
N VAL A 100 13.77 15.41 -17.59
CA VAL A 100 15.05 15.47 -16.86
C VAL A 100 15.52 14.03 -16.66
N ARG A 101 16.65 13.66 -17.27
CA ARG A 101 17.11 12.28 -17.22
C ARG A 101 18.61 12.12 -17.18
N THR A 102 19.09 10.97 -16.72
CA THR A 102 20.48 10.59 -16.95
C THR A 102 20.80 10.54 -18.44
N ASP A 103 22.02 10.88 -18.84
CA ASP A 103 22.51 10.75 -20.21
C ASP A 103 22.84 9.29 -20.60
N THR A 104 22.69 8.36 -19.67
CA THR A 104 22.82 6.92 -19.94
C THR A 104 21.88 6.50 -21.07
N PRO A 105 22.39 5.81 -22.10
CA PRO A 105 21.58 5.30 -23.20
C PRO A 105 20.44 4.39 -22.72
N ASP A 106 19.28 4.44 -23.39
CA ASP A 106 18.12 3.61 -23.03
C ASP A 106 18.42 2.11 -23.06
N SER A 107 19.34 1.66 -23.91
CA SER A 107 19.80 0.25 -23.96
C SER A 107 20.51 -0.23 -22.68
N MET A 108 20.97 0.68 -21.84
CA MET A 108 21.63 0.39 -20.56
C MET A 108 20.73 0.64 -19.34
N LEU A 109 19.58 1.25 -19.52
CA LEU A 109 18.54 1.39 -18.49
C LEU A 109 17.55 0.24 -18.56
N PRO A 110 16.79 -0.05 -17.48
CA PRO A 110 15.66 -0.96 -17.59
C PRO A 110 14.68 -0.48 -18.67
N PRO A 111 14.08 -1.39 -19.45
CA PRO A 111 13.04 -1.02 -20.40
C PRO A 111 11.88 -0.27 -19.73
N GLU A 112 11.14 0.50 -20.51
CA GLU A 112 9.89 1.12 -20.05
C GLU A 112 8.97 0.10 -19.39
N GLY A 113 8.34 0.48 -18.26
CA GLY A 113 7.50 -0.42 -17.46
C GLY A 113 8.27 -1.39 -16.55
N THR A 114 9.60 -1.36 -16.54
CA THR A 114 10.44 -2.22 -15.70
C THR A 114 11.03 -1.41 -14.53
N ARG A 115 10.91 -1.96 -13.32
CA ARG A 115 11.43 -1.32 -12.10
C ARG A 115 12.95 -1.22 -12.13
N ILE A 116 13.45 -0.03 -11.78
CA ILE A 116 14.88 0.18 -11.51
C ILE A 116 15.26 -0.35 -10.12
N SER A 117 16.55 -0.58 -9.92
CA SER A 117 17.10 -0.90 -8.60
C SER A 117 18.34 -0.06 -8.28
N PRO A 118 18.82 -0.05 -7.01
CA PRO A 118 20.06 0.61 -6.61
C PRO A 118 21.32 0.20 -7.39
N ALA A 119 21.27 -0.92 -8.10
CA ALA A 119 22.39 -1.40 -8.90
C ALA A 119 22.77 -0.46 -10.05
N TRP A 120 21.81 0.29 -10.57
CA TRP A 120 22.06 1.34 -11.58
C TRP A 120 22.76 2.58 -11.00
N ALA A 121 22.80 2.72 -9.67
CA ALA A 121 23.62 3.71 -8.97
C ALA A 121 24.93 3.11 -8.40
N GLY A 122 25.26 1.87 -8.78
CA GLY A 122 26.49 1.20 -8.38
C GLY A 122 26.42 0.38 -7.09
N VAL A 123 25.22 0.14 -6.53
CA VAL A 123 25.03 -0.60 -5.28
C VAL A 123 24.64 -2.05 -5.57
N ALA A 124 25.52 -3.00 -5.22
CA ALA A 124 25.32 -4.41 -5.54
C ALA A 124 24.19 -5.09 -4.77
N SER A 125 23.99 -4.71 -3.51
CA SER A 125 22.96 -5.24 -2.62
C SER A 125 22.66 -4.27 -1.48
N LEU A 126 21.47 -4.40 -0.90
CA LEU A 126 21.11 -3.72 0.35
C LEU A 126 20.87 -4.79 1.43
N PRO A 127 21.52 -4.70 2.61
CA PRO A 127 21.37 -5.71 3.67
C PRO A 127 19.90 -5.92 4.07
N GLY A 128 19.48 -7.19 4.15
CA GLY A 128 18.12 -7.58 4.57
C GLY A 128 17.00 -7.28 3.55
N ARG A 129 17.34 -6.84 2.34
CA ARG A 129 16.39 -6.65 1.23
C ARG A 129 16.44 -7.82 0.27
N PRO A 130 15.37 -8.10 -0.47
CA PRO A 130 15.42 -9.08 -1.55
C PRO A 130 16.50 -8.75 -2.56
N PRO A 131 17.08 -9.76 -3.23
CA PRO A 131 17.96 -9.52 -4.39
C PRO A 131 17.20 -8.72 -5.46
N PHE A 132 17.88 -7.80 -6.10
CA PHE A 132 17.28 -6.97 -7.14
C PHE A 132 18.04 -7.08 -8.46
N ALA A 133 17.36 -6.70 -9.55
CA ALA A 133 17.92 -6.72 -10.90
C ALA A 133 19.21 -5.90 -10.99
N GLN A 134 20.14 -6.34 -11.85
CA GLN A 134 21.44 -5.72 -12.08
C GLN A 134 21.54 -5.29 -13.55
N PRO A 135 22.26 -4.19 -13.87
CA PRO A 135 22.65 -3.90 -15.24
C PRO A 135 23.55 -5.00 -15.80
N SER A 136 23.62 -5.12 -17.11
CA SER A 136 24.55 -6.03 -17.78
C SER A 136 25.99 -5.70 -17.40
N GLY A 137 26.70 -6.67 -16.85
CA GLY A 137 28.09 -6.47 -16.36
C GLY A 137 28.18 -6.13 -14.86
N GLY A 138 27.07 -6.08 -14.14
CA GLY A 138 27.02 -5.80 -12.70
C GLY A 138 26.69 -4.35 -12.35
N PRO A 139 26.76 -3.98 -11.06
CA PRO A 139 26.41 -2.65 -10.59
C PRO A 139 27.28 -1.56 -11.23
N ALA A 140 26.65 -0.48 -11.69
CA ALA A 140 27.35 0.62 -12.35
C ALA A 140 26.66 1.95 -12.08
N LYS A 141 27.42 3.04 -12.03
CA LYS A 141 26.91 4.40 -11.84
C LYS A 141 26.33 4.94 -13.14
N LEU A 142 25.11 4.55 -13.44
CA LEU A 142 24.36 4.90 -14.65
C LEU A 142 23.31 6.00 -14.40
N LEU A 143 22.99 6.30 -13.15
CA LEU A 143 22.06 7.35 -12.77
C LEU A 143 22.81 8.67 -12.54
N ALA A 144 22.15 9.79 -12.79
CA ALA A 144 22.57 11.07 -12.25
C ALA A 144 21.93 11.24 -10.86
N THR A 145 22.62 11.93 -9.96
CA THR A 145 22.18 12.13 -8.59
C THR A 145 21.64 13.53 -8.38
N ILE A 146 20.43 13.65 -7.81
CA ILE A 146 19.90 14.90 -7.30
C ILE A 146 19.98 14.87 -5.77
N VAL A 147 20.74 15.78 -5.20
CA VAL A 147 20.95 15.95 -3.77
C VAL A 147 20.01 17.03 -3.24
N VAL A 148 19.08 16.63 -2.38
CA VAL A 148 18.07 17.51 -1.81
C VAL A 148 18.56 18.10 -0.48
N ARG A 149 18.41 19.41 -0.31
CA ARG A 149 18.73 20.11 0.96
C ARG A 149 17.48 20.73 1.61
N ARG A 150 17.55 20.92 2.92
CA ARG A 150 16.49 21.64 3.68
C ARG A 150 16.14 23.00 3.07
N PRO A 151 14.87 23.51 3.25
CA PRO A 151 14.10 23.25 4.45
C PRO A 151 13.09 22.14 4.40
N ALA A 152 12.50 21.68 3.38
CA ALA A 152 11.43 20.70 3.62
C ALA A 152 11.04 19.84 2.42
N GLY A 153 11.95 19.69 1.53
CA GLY A 153 11.68 18.96 0.30
C GLY A 153 11.75 19.88 -0.90
N THR A 154 11.74 19.30 -2.06
CA THR A 154 11.89 19.98 -3.32
C THR A 154 10.52 20.08 -3.98
N PRO A 155 9.92 21.28 -4.10
CA PRO A 155 8.73 21.49 -4.93
C PRO A 155 8.99 21.03 -6.34
N VAL A 156 8.02 20.40 -6.96
CA VAL A 156 8.12 19.91 -8.34
C VAL A 156 7.04 20.57 -9.19
N GLY A 157 7.43 21.04 -10.37
CA GLY A 157 6.60 21.86 -11.23
C GLY A 157 5.54 21.11 -12.05
N ASP A 158 5.30 21.59 -13.25
CA ASP A 158 4.19 21.24 -14.12
C ASP A 158 4.72 20.58 -15.41
N HIS A 159 4.08 19.48 -15.87
CA HIS A 159 4.46 18.70 -17.06
C HIS A 159 5.95 18.33 -17.11
N ILE A 160 6.41 17.68 -16.03
CA ILE A 160 7.82 17.28 -15.92
C ILE A 160 7.96 15.78 -15.67
N ARG A 161 8.91 15.13 -16.34
CA ARG A 161 9.24 13.72 -16.16
C ARG A 161 10.70 13.56 -15.77
N PHE A 162 10.93 12.80 -14.70
CA PHE A 162 12.27 12.41 -14.25
C PHE A 162 12.50 10.94 -14.59
N ILE A 163 13.61 10.63 -15.30
CA ILE A 163 13.94 9.26 -15.70
C ILE A 163 15.36 8.89 -15.28
N GLY A 164 15.50 7.81 -14.52
CA GLY A 164 16.82 7.29 -14.16
C GLY A 164 17.61 8.25 -13.27
N ILE A 165 16.97 8.79 -12.25
CA ILE A 165 17.58 9.71 -11.28
C ILE A 165 17.69 9.05 -9.92
N GLU A 166 18.85 9.18 -9.28
CA GLU A 166 19.07 8.93 -7.87
C GLU A 166 18.75 10.18 -7.06
N TRP A 167 17.75 10.10 -6.17
CA TRP A 167 17.39 11.17 -5.26
C TRP A 167 17.94 10.85 -3.87
N THR A 168 18.77 11.72 -3.32
CA THR A 168 19.35 11.53 -2.00
C THR A 168 19.39 12.82 -1.20
N THR A 169 19.73 12.74 0.07
CA THR A 169 19.90 13.91 0.94
C THR A 169 21.36 14.37 0.95
N ALA A 170 21.60 15.59 1.38
CA ALA A 170 22.96 16.01 1.69
C ALA A 170 23.51 15.21 2.88
N ALA A 171 24.82 14.94 2.87
CA ALA A 171 25.48 14.13 3.90
C ALA A 171 25.49 14.78 5.30
N ASP A 172 25.20 16.06 5.40
CA ASP A 172 25.16 16.85 6.63
C ASP A 172 23.73 17.15 7.10
N ASP A 173 22.68 16.61 6.43
CA ASP A 173 21.30 17.02 6.66
C ASP A 173 20.31 15.85 6.81
N ASP A 174 19.44 15.92 7.82
CA ASP A 174 18.23 15.10 7.92
C ASP A 174 17.07 15.91 7.41
N ILE A 175 16.24 15.36 6.54
CA ILE A 175 15.14 16.08 5.92
C ILE A 175 13.77 15.47 6.23
N GLY A 176 12.77 16.35 6.42
CA GLY A 176 11.40 15.92 6.68
C GLY A 176 10.74 15.29 5.46
N ARG A 177 10.97 15.84 4.27
CA ARG A 177 10.44 15.34 2.99
C ARG A 177 11.50 15.44 1.91
N MET A 178 11.63 14.39 1.10
CA MET A 178 12.62 14.38 0.02
C MET A 178 12.10 15.14 -1.20
N VAL A 179 10.92 14.77 -1.69
CA VAL A 179 10.27 15.43 -2.83
C VAL A 179 8.82 15.73 -2.49
N VAL A 180 8.34 16.89 -2.90
CA VAL A 180 6.95 17.32 -2.67
C VAL A 180 6.36 17.83 -3.98
N ALA A 181 5.31 17.16 -4.46
CA ALA A 181 4.44 17.67 -5.51
C ALA A 181 3.38 18.59 -4.85
N GLU A 182 3.73 19.86 -4.67
CA GLU A 182 2.86 20.91 -4.14
C GLU A 182 2.43 21.82 -5.29
N HIS A 183 1.11 21.96 -5.53
CA HIS A 183 0.54 22.58 -6.73
C HIS A 183 1.10 22.01 -8.05
N GLY A 184 1.60 20.77 -7.98
CA GLY A 184 2.23 20.10 -9.12
C GLY A 184 1.19 19.44 -10.01
N ASP A 185 1.35 19.59 -11.31
CA ASP A 185 0.46 19.03 -12.31
C ASP A 185 1.25 18.25 -13.37
N HIS A 186 0.78 17.05 -13.74
CA HIS A 186 1.43 16.19 -14.73
C HIS A 186 2.90 15.89 -14.43
N ILE A 187 3.16 15.33 -13.24
CA ILE A 187 4.52 14.99 -12.77
C ILE A 187 4.73 13.49 -12.80
N ILE A 188 5.84 13.03 -13.37
CA ILE A 188 6.17 11.61 -13.44
C ILE A 188 7.59 11.37 -12.91
N PHE A 189 7.68 10.50 -11.91
CA PHE A 189 8.94 9.90 -11.46
C PHE A 189 8.99 8.47 -12.01
N ASP A 190 9.80 8.22 -13.03
CA ASP A 190 9.92 6.95 -13.73
C ASP A 190 11.33 6.38 -13.58
N ARG A 191 11.43 5.16 -13.02
CA ARG A 191 12.72 4.51 -12.82
C ARG A 191 13.71 5.37 -12.02
N ASN A 192 13.26 5.87 -10.85
CA ASN A 192 14.08 6.64 -9.92
C ASN A 192 14.42 5.83 -8.68
N TRP A 193 15.55 6.13 -8.04
CA TRP A 193 15.88 5.60 -6.72
C TRP A 193 15.89 6.72 -5.69
N PHE A 194 15.05 6.59 -4.64
CA PHE A 194 14.97 7.56 -3.54
C PHE A 194 15.52 6.92 -2.27
N HIS A 195 16.49 7.58 -1.62
CA HIS A 195 17.08 7.09 -0.38
C HIS A 195 17.76 8.21 0.41
N PRO A 196 17.85 8.13 1.75
CA PRO A 196 18.69 9.02 2.54
C PRO A 196 20.18 8.80 2.22
N ALA A 197 21.00 9.83 2.42
CA ALA A 197 22.43 9.64 2.50
C ALA A 197 22.79 8.73 3.68
N GLU A 198 23.97 8.12 3.65
CA GLU A 198 24.43 7.23 4.72
C GLU A 198 24.39 7.92 6.09
N GLY A 199 23.82 7.26 7.09
CA GLY A 199 23.66 7.78 8.44
C GLY A 199 22.63 8.91 8.58
N LYS A 200 21.77 9.14 7.58
CA LYS A 200 20.72 10.18 7.60
C LYS A 200 19.32 9.62 7.71
N GLU A 201 18.40 10.48 8.13
CA GLU A 201 16.99 10.16 8.27
C GLU A 201 16.14 10.99 7.32
N VAL A 202 15.15 10.35 6.70
CA VAL A 202 14.16 10.99 5.83
C VAL A 202 12.76 10.61 6.30
N GLY A 203 11.96 11.60 6.67
CA GLY A 203 10.59 11.37 7.10
C GLY A 203 9.69 10.89 5.97
N HIS A 204 9.70 11.54 4.82
CA HIS A 204 8.84 11.22 3.69
C HIS A 204 9.64 11.17 2.38
N GLY A 205 9.41 10.13 1.59
CA GLY A 205 10.01 10.02 0.25
C GLY A 205 9.35 10.97 -0.74
N VAL A 206 8.15 10.64 -1.22
CA VAL A 206 7.39 11.47 -2.16
C VAL A 206 6.07 11.92 -1.53
N GLY A 207 5.90 13.24 -1.41
CA GLY A 207 4.67 13.87 -0.90
C GLY A 207 3.80 14.44 -2.03
N MET A 208 2.50 14.17 -1.98
CA MET A 208 1.48 14.66 -2.92
C MET A 208 0.48 15.49 -2.13
N ILE A 209 0.66 16.82 -2.13
CA ILE A 209 -0.10 17.73 -1.26
C ILE A 209 -0.56 18.97 -2.02
N GLU A 210 -1.44 19.78 -1.42
CA GLU A 210 -1.83 21.12 -1.92
C GLU A 210 -2.04 21.16 -3.43
N GLY A 211 -3.14 20.61 -3.93
CA GLY A 211 -3.45 20.69 -5.35
C GLY A 211 -2.65 19.77 -6.27
N ALA A 212 -1.91 18.79 -5.75
CA ALA A 212 -1.22 17.80 -6.58
C ALA A 212 -2.22 17.07 -7.49
N HIS A 213 -2.03 17.19 -8.80
CA HIS A 213 -2.89 16.61 -9.83
C HIS A 213 -2.06 15.87 -10.87
N MET A 214 -2.53 14.68 -11.28
CA MET A 214 -1.80 13.83 -12.23
C MET A 214 -0.33 13.62 -11.85
N VAL A 215 -0.11 13.08 -10.64
CA VAL A 215 1.24 12.75 -10.15
C VAL A 215 1.43 11.24 -10.16
N ALA A 216 2.52 10.80 -10.79
CA ALA A 216 2.86 9.40 -10.90
C ALA A 216 4.26 9.09 -10.32
N VAL A 217 4.34 8.03 -9.52
CA VAL A 217 5.59 7.37 -9.14
C VAL A 217 5.54 5.95 -9.69
N ILE A 218 6.36 5.66 -10.68
CA ILE A 218 6.31 4.42 -11.42
C ILE A 218 7.69 3.78 -11.56
N ASN A 219 7.72 2.44 -11.55
CA ASN A 219 8.93 1.67 -11.84
C ASN A 219 10.15 2.07 -10.98
N SER A 220 9.92 2.61 -9.79
CA SER A 220 10.93 3.26 -8.96
C SER A 220 11.25 2.43 -7.71
N TYR A 221 12.35 2.77 -7.04
CA TYR A 221 12.81 2.12 -5.83
C TYR A 221 12.95 3.16 -4.72
N LEU A 222 12.22 2.99 -3.62
CA LEU A 222 12.27 3.87 -2.47
C LEU A 222 12.78 3.05 -1.27
N SER A 223 13.86 3.47 -0.62
CA SER A 223 14.44 2.72 0.49
C SER A 223 14.94 3.62 1.62
N GLY A 224 14.89 3.10 2.86
CA GLY A 224 15.49 3.74 4.02
C GLY A 224 14.69 4.93 4.58
N MET A 225 13.41 5.09 4.23
CA MET A 225 12.59 6.16 4.81
C MET A 225 12.37 5.85 6.29
N SER A 226 13.01 6.64 7.15
CA SER A 226 12.91 6.49 8.61
C SER A 226 13.02 7.84 9.29
N CYS A 227 12.22 8.04 10.32
CA CYS A 227 12.41 9.13 11.23
C CYS A 227 11.93 8.73 12.61
N ILE A 228 12.45 9.38 13.64
CA ILE A 228 12.35 8.86 14.96
C ILE A 228 11.52 9.77 15.84
N ALA A 229 10.31 9.31 16.13
CA ALA A 229 9.41 9.95 17.08
C ALA A 229 10.04 10.23 18.43
N ARG A 230 10.89 9.32 18.89
CA ARG A 230 11.55 9.41 20.21
C ARG A 230 12.57 10.53 20.31
N THR A 231 13.06 11.02 19.19
CA THR A 231 13.94 12.21 19.16
C THR A 231 13.17 13.50 18.91
N GLY A 232 11.83 13.45 18.76
CA GLY A 232 10.97 14.61 18.51
C GLY A 232 11.00 15.15 17.08
N LYS A 233 11.70 14.51 16.14
CA LYS A 233 11.82 15.01 14.77
C LYS A 233 10.64 14.64 13.88
N CYS A 234 10.13 13.42 13.94
CA CYS A 234 8.88 13.00 13.33
C CYS A 234 8.35 11.69 13.94
N THR A 235 7.07 11.42 13.76
CA THR A 235 6.42 10.21 14.28
C THR A 235 6.18 9.15 13.22
N ASP A 236 6.07 9.54 11.96
CA ASP A 236 5.60 8.69 10.89
C ASP A 236 6.47 8.88 9.66
N ALA A 237 7.39 7.95 9.42
CA ALA A 237 8.10 7.89 8.16
C ALA A 237 7.17 7.28 7.10
N THR A 238 7.05 7.92 5.95
CA THR A 238 6.17 7.49 4.85
C THR A 238 6.96 7.40 3.54
N GLY A 239 6.82 6.30 2.81
CA GLY A 239 7.44 6.17 1.50
C GLY A 239 6.82 7.11 0.48
N ILE A 240 5.52 6.93 0.22
CA ILE A 240 4.72 7.80 -0.64
C ILE A 240 3.43 8.15 0.09
N GLY A 241 3.03 9.43 0.05
CA GLY A 241 1.79 9.82 0.70
C GLY A 241 1.38 11.26 0.45
N GLY A 242 0.24 11.66 1.05
CA GLY A 242 -0.28 12.98 0.85
C GLY A 242 -1.63 13.22 1.52
N GLY A 243 -2.40 14.15 0.96
CA GLY A 243 -3.74 14.46 1.47
C GLY A 243 -3.81 15.66 2.41
N LYS A 244 -2.73 16.43 2.54
CA LYS A 244 -2.72 17.73 3.20
C LYS A 244 -3.08 18.80 2.20
N GLY A 245 -3.97 19.74 2.55
CA GLY A 245 -4.13 20.98 1.84
C GLY A 245 -5.55 21.44 1.59
N ASP A 246 -5.62 22.64 1.04
CA ASP A 246 -6.87 23.34 0.75
C ASP A 246 -7.30 23.23 -0.72
N GLU A 247 -6.41 22.76 -1.59
CA GLU A 247 -6.67 22.50 -3.00
C GLU A 247 -6.86 20.99 -3.29
N GLN A 248 -7.66 20.70 -4.33
CA GLN A 248 -8.00 19.32 -4.69
C GLN A 248 -6.77 18.53 -5.13
N ILE A 249 -6.54 17.41 -4.47
CA ILE A 249 -5.55 16.40 -4.85
C ILE A 249 -6.28 15.30 -5.61
N SER A 250 -5.82 14.96 -6.82
CA SER A 250 -6.52 13.93 -7.61
C SER A 250 -5.67 13.30 -8.69
N THR A 251 -6.14 12.13 -9.17
CA THR A 251 -5.55 11.41 -10.30
C THR A 251 -4.10 11.01 -10.03
N LEU A 252 -3.91 10.24 -8.96
CA LEU A 252 -2.58 9.79 -8.53
C LEU A 252 -2.31 8.36 -8.98
N LYS A 253 -1.07 8.07 -9.41
CA LYS A 253 -0.65 6.74 -9.83
C LYS A 253 0.63 6.30 -9.12
N ILE A 254 0.56 5.16 -8.42
CA ILE A 254 1.70 4.53 -7.75
C ILE A 254 1.79 3.11 -8.30
N TYR A 255 2.73 2.87 -9.22
CA TYR A 255 2.75 1.63 -9.99
C TYR A 255 4.14 1.01 -10.05
N ASN A 256 4.21 -0.30 -9.78
CA ASN A 256 5.42 -1.13 -9.94
C ASN A 256 6.65 -0.59 -9.19
N ASN A 257 6.47 -0.09 -7.96
CA ASN A 257 7.57 0.39 -7.14
C ASN A 257 7.95 -0.63 -6.06
N PHE A 258 9.22 -0.59 -5.64
CA PHE A 258 9.64 -1.10 -4.34
C PHE A 258 9.57 0.07 -3.35
N ILE A 259 8.83 -0.09 -2.26
CA ILE A 259 8.61 0.99 -1.29
C ILE A 259 8.92 0.50 0.10
N GLU A 260 9.97 1.07 0.70
CA GLU A 260 10.40 0.76 2.06
C GLU A 260 10.33 2.00 2.93
N SER A 261 9.55 1.91 4.00
CA SER A 261 9.46 2.95 5.02
C SER A 261 9.19 2.34 6.39
N ALA A 262 9.71 2.95 7.44
CA ALA A 262 9.53 2.46 8.80
C ALA A 262 8.06 2.60 9.26
N GLY A 263 7.47 3.77 9.17
CA GLY A 263 6.09 4.02 9.59
C GLY A 263 5.07 3.38 8.65
N GLU A 264 4.72 4.06 7.60
CA GLU A 264 3.83 3.58 6.54
C GLU A 264 4.56 3.57 5.18
N ASN A 265 4.39 2.49 4.39
CA ASN A 265 4.93 2.54 3.04
C ASN A 265 4.12 3.52 2.18
N ILE A 266 2.78 3.49 2.32
CA ILE A 266 1.87 4.44 1.66
C ILE A 266 0.84 4.94 2.66
N LEU A 267 0.65 6.29 2.72
CA LEU A 267 -0.34 6.93 3.60
C LEU A 267 -1.01 8.12 2.91
N PHE A 268 -2.35 8.17 2.88
CA PHE A 268 -3.11 9.35 2.49
C PHE A 268 -4.03 9.85 3.60
N GLY A 269 -4.00 11.17 3.85
CA GLY A 269 -4.79 11.86 4.87
C GLY A 269 -4.07 11.97 6.23
N GLY A 270 -4.81 12.36 7.26
CA GLY A 270 -4.29 12.55 8.64
C GLY A 270 -3.63 13.91 8.89
N SER A 271 -3.85 14.87 8.02
CA SER A 271 -3.39 16.26 8.16
C SER A 271 -4.55 17.23 7.95
N ALA A 272 -4.31 18.52 8.18
CA ALA A 272 -5.27 19.58 7.87
C ALA A 272 -5.61 19.57 6.36
N ALA A 273 -6.91 19.59 6.04
CA ALA A 273 -7.38 19.64 4.67
C ALA A 273 -8.81 20.17 4.59
N THR A 274 -9.14 20.86 3.51
CA THR A 274 -10.50 21.27 3.15
C THR A 274 -11.05 20.52 1.94
N GLN A 275 -10.19 19.68 1.32
CA GLN A 275 -10.53 18.81 0.20
C GLN A 275 -10.14 17.37 0.50
N VAL A 276 -10.81 16.42 -0.15
CA VAL A 276 -10.52 14.98 -0.01
C VAL A 276 -9.82 14.49 -1.25
N PRO A 277 -8.67 13.82 -1.15
CA PRO A 277 -7.99 13.22 -2.31
C PRO A 277 -8.88 12.24 -3.05
N THR A 278 -8.85 12.25 -4.40
CA THR A 278 -9.69 11.38 -5.23
C THR A 278 -8.92 10.70 -6.36
N ASP A 279 -9.46 9.57 -6.80
CA ASP A 279 -8.99 8.86 -7.99
C ASP A 279 -7.52 8.43 -7.89
N ILE A 280 -7.27 7.49 -6.98
CA ILE A 280 -5.92 7.01 -6.65
C ILE A 280 -5.76 5.56 -7.14
N GLU A 281 -4.79 5.33 -8.02
CA GLU A 281 -4.38 4.03 -8.52
C GLU A 281 -3.09 3.58 -7.82
N ILE A 282 -3.13 2.44 -7.09
CA ILE A 282 -1.97 1.86 -6.39
C ILE A 282 -1.86 0.40 -6.79
N ARG A 283 -0.94 0.08 -7.71
CA ARG A 283 -0.89 -1.26 -8.29
C ARG A 283 0.52 -1.82 -8.41
N ARG A 284 0.65 -3.13 -8.19
CA ARG A 284 1.87 -3.90 -8.42
C ARG A 284 3.10 -3.36 -7.68
N ASN A 285 2.89 -2.79 -6.49
CA ASN A 285 4.00 -2.33 -5.65
C ASN A 285 4.41 -3.42 -4.67
N HIS A 286 5.70 -3.47 -4.35
CA HIS A 286 6.24 -4.24 -3.24
C HIS A 286 6.40 -3.31 -2.03
N LEU A 287 5.52 -3.44 -1.04
CA LEU A 287 5.55 -2.70 0.21
C LEU A 287 6.31 -3.54 1.24
N PHE A 288 7.51 -3.12 1.59
CA PHE A 288 8.47 -3.96 2.29
C PHE A 288 9.10 -3.28 3.51
N ARG A 289 9.53 -4.08 4.49
CA ARG A 289 10.48 -3.68 5.54
C ARG A 289 11.50 -4.78 5.78
N PRO A 290 12.80 -4.43 5.94
CA PRO A 290 13.79 -5.43 6.27
C PRO A 290 13.62 -5.92 7.72
N MET A 291 13.69 -7.23 7.92
CA MET A 291 13.63 -7.83 9.27
C MET A 291 14.76 -7.36 10.18
N LEU A 292 15.86 -6.84 9.60
CA LEU A 292 16.93 -6.19 10.36
C LEU A 292 16.49 -4.98 11.19
N TRP A 293 15.32 -4.42 10.90
CA TRP A 293 14.75 -3.31 11.67
C TRP A 293 13.94 -3.75 12.89
N LYS A 294 13.65 -5.05 13.01
CA LYS A 294 12.86 -5.60 14.12
C LYS A 294 13.78 -5.99 15.26
N GLU A 295 13.57 -5.40 16.45
CA GLU A 295 14.31 -5.76 17.66
C GLU A 295 14.15 -7.25 17.99
N GLY A 296 15.28 -7.89 18.29
CA GLY A 296 15.34 -9.31 18.61
C GLY A 296 15.61 -10.23 17.42
N GLU A 297 15.61 -9.70 16.19
CA GLU A 297 15.99 -10.47 15.01
C GLU A 297 17.51 -10.58 14.85
N PRO A 298 18.02 -11.68 14.31
CA PRO A 298 19.44 -11.81 13.98
C PRO A 298 19.90 -10.70 13.03
N GLY A 299 20.97 -10.00 13.41
CA GLY A 299 21.50 -8.89 12.64
C GLY A 299 20.74 -7.57 12.80
N TYR A 300 19.92 -7.45 13.86
CA TYR A 300 19.22 -6.21 14.17
C TYR A 300 20.12 -4.98 14.06
N THR A 301 19.66 -3.99 13.31
CA THR A 301 20.34 -2.72 13.10
C THR A 301 19.39 -1.59 13.50
N PRO A 302 19.72 -0.76 14.48
CA PRO A 302 18.90 0.40 14.86
C PRO A 302 18.98 1.48 13.76
N THR A 303 18.16 2.52 13.94
CA THR A 303 18.23 3.74 13.12
C THR A 303 19.58 4.44 13.24
N ALA A 304 19.84 5.41 12.38
CA ALA A 304 21.08 6.20 12.39
C ALA A 304 21.35 6.87 13.75
N SER A 305 20.32 7.21 14.52
CA SER A 305 20.45 7.77 15.87
C SER A 305 20.45 6.70 16.98
N GLY A 306 20.57 5.42 16.66
CA GLY A 306 20.66 4.33 17.63
C GLY A 306 19.33 3.97 18.30
N GLN A 307 18.20 4.43 17.77
CA GLN A 307 16.86 4.16 18.31
C GLN A 307 16.17 3.03 17.54
N PRO A 308 15.22 2.31 18.14
CA PRO A 308 14.38 1.37 17.40
C PRO A 308 13.55 2.08 16.31
N PHE A 309 13.34 1.40 15.19
CA PHE A 309 12.44 1.90 14.17
C PHE A 309 11.00 1.98 14.69
N VAL A 310 10.30 3.06 14.32
CA VAL A 310 8.86 3.22 14.57
C VAL A 310 8.10 2.58 13.41
N VAL A 311 7.68 1.32 13.60
CA VAL A 311 6.93 0.57 12.60
C VAL A 311 5.44 0.66 12.88
N LYS A 312 4.63 0.80 11.82
CA LYS A 312 3.16 0.87 11.91
C LYS A 312 2.47 -0.11 10.97
N ASN A 313 2.29 0.26 9.72
CA ASN A 313 1.54 -0.55 8.74
C ASN A 313 2.12 -0.38 7.32
N ASN A 314 1.73 -1.25 6.38
CA ASN A 314 2.19 -1.12 5.00
C ASN A 314 1.36 -0.09 4.23
N PHE A 315 0.04 -0.10 4.41
CA PHE A 315 -0.87 0.77 3.70
C PHE A 315 -1.90 1.38 4.65
N GLU A 316 -2.01 2.69 4.67
CA GLU A 316 -3.00 3.40 5.48
C GLU A 316 -3.74 4.47 4.69
N LEU A 317 -5.06 4.49 4.84
CA LEU A 317 -5.91 5.57 4.36
C LEU A 317 -6.68 6.19 5.51
N LYS A 318 -6.53 7.50 5.68
CA LYS A 318 -7.31 8.30 6.64
C LYS A 318 -8.34 9.19 5.96
N SER A 319 -8.09 9.59 4.71
CA SER A 319 -9.01 10.39 3.90
C SER A 319 -8.70 10.19 2.43
N ALA A 320 -9.63 9.63 1.68
CA ALA A 320 -9.57 9.48 0.21
C ALA A 320 -10.93 9.02 -0.33
N ILE A 321 -11.18 9.18 -1.62
CA ILE A 321 -12.36 8.68 -2.32
C ILE A 321 -11.93 8.05 -3.65
N ARG A 322 -12.49 6.88 -3.98
CA ARG A 322 -12.20 6.10 -5.19
C ARG A 322 -10.73 5.71 -5.29
N VAL A 323 -10.36 4.76 -4.47
CA VAL A 323 -8.99 4.20 -4.43
C VAL A 323 -9.02 2.76 -4.94
N LEU A 324 -8.17 2.45 -5.90
CA LEU A 324 -7.88 1.09 -6.32
C LEU A 324 -6.51 0.67 -5.79
N PHE A 325 -6.50 -0.35 -4.93
CA PHE A 325 -5.31 -1.00 -4.38
C PHE A 325 -5.25 -2.46 -4.87
N GLU A 326 -4.47 -2.73 -5.93
CA GLU A 326 -4.54 -3.99 -6.67
C GLU A 326 -3.17 -4.61 -6.91
N ALA A 327 -3.08 -5.93 -6.78
CA ALA A 327 -1.90 -6.70 -7.15
C ALA A 327 -0.60 -6.25 -6.46
N ASN A 328 -0.68 -5.80 -5.21
CA ASN A 328 0.49 -5.43 -4.43
C ASN A 328 0.96 -6.60 -3.56
N LEU A 329 2.26 -6.65 -3.29
CA LEU A 329 2.88 -7.54 -2.31
C LEU A 329 3.21 -6.73 -1.05
N LEU A 330 2.67 -7.14 0.11
CA LEU A 330 2.87 -6.47 1.39
C LEU A 330 3.62 -7.42 2.35
N GLU A 331 4.76 -6.97 2.86
CA GLU A 331 5.60 -7.80 3.71
C GLU A 331 6.14 -7.08 4.94
N ASN A 332 6.27 -7.85 6.01
CA ASN A 332 7.01 -7.51 7.21
C ASN A 332 6.42 -6.31 7.95
N THR A 333 5.36 -6.54 8.73
CA THR A 333 4.77 -5.52 9.60
C THR A 333 4.56 -6.09 10.99
N TRP A 334 5.03 -5.38 12.02
CA TRP A 334 4.90 -5.77 13.42
C TRP A 334 4.37 -4.63 14.28
N GLY A 335 3.84 -4.96 15.45
CA GLY A 335 3.41 -3.99 16.43
C GLY A 335 4.60 -3.19 16.95
N GLY A 336 4.42 -1.89 17.08
CA GLY A 336 5.46 -0.98 17.52
C GLY A 336 4.90 0.16 18.36
N PHE A 337 5.29 1.35 18.05
CA PHE A 337 5.05 2.57 18.80
C PHE A 337 3.57 2.84 19.16
N SER A 338 2.69 2.84 18.19
CA SER A 338 1.27 3.19 18.39
C SER A 338 0.29 2.26 17.67
N GLN A 339 0.80 1.20 17.05
CA GLN A 339 0.04 0.26 16.23
C GLN A 339 0.31 -1.17 16.65
N THR A 340 -0.61 -2.06 16.32
CA THR A 340 -0.55 -3.49 16.63
C THR A 340 -0.17 -4.36 15.43
N GLY A 341 0.47 -3.78 14.42
CA GLY A 341 1.06 -4.50 13.30
C GLY A 341 0.07 -4.98 12.24
N PHE A 342 -1.08 -4.32 12.08
CA PHE A 342 -1.95 -4.54 10.93
C PHE A 342 -1.30 -4.03 9.65
N SER A 343 -1.32 -4.85 8.61
CA SER A 343 -0.71 -4.52 7.31
C SER A 343 -1.48 -3.41 6.57
N ILE A 344 -2.81 -3.53 6.56
CA ILE A 344 -3.71 -2.56 5.92
C ILE A 344 -4.57 -1.90 7.00
N VAL A 345 -4.62 -0.57 6.97
CA VAL A 345 -5.36 0.25 7.94
C VAL A 345 -6.25 1.26 7.21
N LEU A 346 -7.56 1.06 7.28
CA LEU A 346 -8.57 1.98 6.78
C LEU A 346 -9.16 2.74 7.97
N THR A 347 -8.71 3.97 8.17
CA THR A 347 -9.01 4.76 9.36
C THR A 347 -9.59 6.11 8.97
N PRO A 348 -10.89 6.19 8.55
CA PRO A 348 -11.51 7.49 8.33
C PRO A 348 -11.26 8.42 9.51
N ARG A 349 -10.61 9.57 9.27
CA ARG A 349 -10.17 10.40 10.40
C ARG A 349 -10.12 11.89 10.09
N ASN A 350 -10.75 12.67 10.95
CA ASN A 350 -10.55 14.10 11.07
C ASN A 350 -9.56 14.37 12.20
N GLN A 351 -8.26 14.24 11.90
CA GLN A 351 -7.22 14.34 12.93
C GLN A 351 -7.15 15.75 13.50
N SER A 352 -7.17 15.85 14.83
CA SER A 352 -7.12 17.13 15.57
C SER A 352 -8.23 18.12 15.18
N SER A 353 -9.35 17.65 14.64
CA SER A 353 -10.45 18.48 14.12
C SER A 353 -10.05 19.46 13.00
N GLN A 354 -8.99 19.16 12.26
CA GLN A 354 -8.45 20.04 11.23
C GLN A 354 -8.92 19.68 9.81
N CYS A 355 -9.78 18.67 9.68
CA CYS A 355 -10.32 18.25 8.38
C CYS A 355 -11.79 17.85 8.52
N PRO A 356 -12.71 18.81 8.59
CA PRO A 356 -14.14 18.52 8.76
C PRO A 356 -14.77 17.80 7.58
N VAL A 357 -14.16 17.88 6.39
CA VAL A 357 -14.60 17.19 5.17
C VAL A 357 -14.01 15.79 5.02
N CYS A 358 -13.00 15.42 5.83
CA CYS A 358 -12.31 14.15 5.72
C CYS A 358 -13.28 12.99 5.81
N ARG A 359 -13.18 12.11 4.83
CA ARG A 359 -13.92 10.85 4.70
C ARG A 359 -13.07 9.82 3.97
N LEU A 360 -13.42 8.57 4.14
CA LEU A 360 -12.80 7.49 3.41
C LEU A 360 -13.90 6.63 2.77
N ASN A 361 -14.05 6.72 1.47
CA ASN A 361 -15.11 6.06 0.73
C ASN A 361 -14.60 5.45 -0.57
N ASP A 362 -15.30 4.43 -1.03
CA ASP A 362 -15.05 3.82 -2.34
C ASP A 362 -13.61 3.30 -2.47
N VAL A 363 -13.27 2.34 -1.61
CA VAL A 363 -11.95 1.70 -1.60
C VAL A 363 -12.07 0.26 -2.09
N THR A 364 -11.39 -0.06 -3.19
CA THR A 364 -11.25 -1.42 -3.72
C THR A 364 -9.87 -1.96 -3.39
N ILE A 365 -9.81 -3.11 -2.71
CA ILE A 365 -8.56 -3.82 -2.36
C ILE A 365 -8.67 -5.23 -2.91
N ARG A 366 -7.90 -5.58 -3.94
CA ARG A 366 -8.04 -6.87 -4.60
C ARG A 366 -6.73 -7.43 -5.17
N PHE A 367 -6.64 -8.75 -5.28
CA PHE A 367 -5.51 -9.51 -5.83
C PHE A 367 -4.19 -9.22 -5.12
N ASN A 368 -4.22 -8.90 -3.82
CA ASN A 368 -3.03 -8.61 -3.06
C ASN A 368 -2.55 -9.82 -2.27
N ARG A 369 -1.23 -9.94 -2.10
CA ARG A 369 -0.62 -10.90 -1.19
C ARG A 369 -0.05 -10.18 0.02
N ILE A 370 -0.32 -10.73 1.23
CA ILE A 370 0.13 -10.18 2.51
C ILE A 370 0.84 -11.28 3.27
N ARG A 371 2.09 -11.07 3.69
CA ARG A 371 2.83 -12.07 4.44
C ARG A 371 3.76 -11.47 5.49
N ASN A 372 4.10 -12.25 6.53
CA ASN A 372 4.97 -11.84 7.63
C ASN A 372 4.44 -10.59 8.35
N VAL A 373 3.19 -10.63 8.79
CA VAL A 373 2.53 -9.49 9.45
C VAL A 373 1.90 -9.91 10.78
N ALA A 374 1.74 -8.98 11.70
CA ALA A 374 1.10 -9.24 12.98
C ALA A 374 -0.43 -9.18 12.92
N GLY A 375 -1.00 -8.61 11.88
CA GLY A 375 -2.43 -8.58 11.58
C GLY A 375 -2.67 -8.15 10.14
N VAL A 376 -3.83 -8.48 9.58
CA VAL A 376 -4.10 -8.23 8.15
C VAL A 376 -4.77 -6.89 7.95
N LEU A 377 -5.96 -6.69 8.50
CA LEU A 377 -6.82 -5.56 8.18
C LEU A 377 -7.39 -4.92 9.45
N GLN A 378 -7.21 -3.61 9.55
CA GLN A 378 -7.91 -2.77 10.52
C GLN A 378 -8.82 -1.80 9.79
N ILE A 379 -10.10 -1.77 10.17
CA ILE A 379 -11.06 -0.75 9.73
C ILE A 379 -11.52 0.00 10.98
N ALA A 380 -11.26 1.30 11.05
CA ALA A 380 -11.52 2.03 12.28
C ALA A 380 -11.97 3.48 12.02
N ASN A 381 -13.22 3.80 12.36
CA ASN A 381 -13.67 5.17 12.52
C ASN A 381 -13.79 5.50 14.01
N ALA A 382 -12.80 6.21 14.52
CA ALA A 382 -12.75 6.63 15.91
C ALA A 382 -12.17 8.04 16.02
N PRO A 383 -12.48 8.80 17.07
CA PRO A 383 -11.86 10.10 17.27
C PRO A 383 -10.34 9.95 17.41
N SER A 384 -9.59 10.94 16.98
CA SER A 384 -8.17 11.02 17.26
C SER A 384 -7.96 11.36 18.75
N ALA A 385 -6.75 11.11 19.26
CA ALA A 385 -6.40 11.46 20.65
C ALA A 385 -6.58 12.97 20.94
N THR A 386 -6.55 13.81 19.90
CA THR A 386 -6.69 15.27 19.95
C THR A 386 -8.05 15.76 19.43
N GLY A 387 -9.02 14.87 19.30
CA GLY A 387 -10.38 15.18 18.84
C GLY A 387 -10.59 14.96 17.33
N GLY A 388 -11.82 15.18 16.87
CA GLY A 388 -12.26 15.06 15.49
C GLY A 388 -12.65 13.65 15.08
N ILE A 389 -13.79 13.55 14.39
CA ILE A 389 -14.29 12.33 13.76
C ILE A 389 -14.46 12.62 12.28
N ALA A 390 -14.19 11.66 11.41
CA ALA A 390 -14.42 11.79 9.98
C ALA A 390 -15.90 11.99 9.66
N ALA A 391 -16.17 12.67 8.56
CA ALA A 391 -17.53 12.90 8.09
C ALA A 391 -18.22 11.61 7.65
N ASP A 392 -17.44 10.64 7.10
CA ASP A 392 -17.95 9.37 6.63
C ASP A 392 -16.84 8.32 6.47
N GLY A 393 -17.20 7.03 6.42
CA GLY A 393 -16.32 5.90 6.11
C GLY A 393 -17.13 4.67 5.69
N GLY A 394 -16.91 4.20 4.46
CA GLY A 394 -17.65 3.04 3.95
C GLY A 394 -17.55 2.84 2.43
N ARG A 395 -18.31 1.88 1.91
CA ARG A 395 -18.21 1.35 0.56
C ARG A 395 -16.81 0.80 0.27
N TYR A 396 -16.43 -0.22 1.05
CA TYR A 396 -15.16 -0.93 0.88
C TYR A 396 -15.41 -2.29 0.24
N SER A 397 -14.80 -2.53 -0.92
CA SER A 397 -14.78 -3.83 -1.61
C SER A 397 -13.41 -4.46 -1.46
N ILE A 398 -13.34 -5.60 -0.76
CA ILE A 398 -12.09 -6.26 -0.38
C ILE A 398 -12.20 -7.72 -0.79
N HIS A 399 -11.50 -8.12 -1.85
CA HIS A 399 -11.63 -9.48 -2.34
C HIS A 399 -10.36 -10.01 -3.01
N ASP A 400 -10.31 -11.32 -3.20
CA ASP A 400 -9.15 -12.02 -3.74
C ASP A 400 -7.85 -11.60 -3.03
N ILE A 401 -7.84 -11.74 -1.70
CA ILE A 401 -6.68 -11.47 -0.85
C ILE A 401 -6.13 -12.79 -0.32
N PHE A 402 -4.82 -12.99 -0.47
CA PHE A 402 -4.13 -14.08 0.19
C PHE A 402 -3.23 -13.55 1.31
N ALA A 403 -3.51 -13.95 2.55
CA ALA A 403 -2.72 -13.59 3.73
C ALA A 403 -2.15 -14.85 4.38
N ASP A 404 -0.82 -14.97 4.38
CA ASP A 404 -0.10 -16.09 4.95
C ASP A 404 1.01 -15.66 5.93
N ASN A 405 1.50 -16.63 6.71
CA ASN A 405 2.58 -16.43 7.66
C ASN A 405 2.32 -15.26 8.63
N LEU A 406 1.16 -15.28 9.28
CA LEU A 406 0.80 -14.29 10.29
C LEU A 406 1.47 -14.63 11.63
N HIS A 407 2.00 -13.60 12.28
CA HIS A 407 2.70 -13.70 13.55
C HIS A 407 1.92 -13.01 14.67
N ASP A 408 1.81 -13.67 15.81
CA ASP A 408 1.15 -13.11 17.00
C ASP A 408 2.14 -12.44 17.95
N LYS A 409 2.78 -13.22 18.83
CA LYS A 409 3.58 -12.73 19.96
C LYS A 409 4.88 -12.06 19.55
N ASP A 410 5.62 -12.69 18.65
CA ASP A 410 6.95 -12.21 18.27
C ASP A 410 6.87 -10.90 17.47
N TYR A 411 5.74 -10.68 16.78
CA TYR A 411 5.46 -9.45 16.05
C TYR A 411 4.65 -8.42 16.85
N ARG A 412 4.44 -8.68 18.15
CA ARG A 412 3.71 -7.78 19.06
C ARG A 412 2.30 -7.41 18.53
N GLY A 413 1.64 -8.38 17.90
CA GLY A 413 0.29 -8.25 17.38
C GLY A 413 -0.57 -9.44 17.79
N GLY A 414 -1.77 -9.54 17.25
CA GLY A 414 -2.73 -10.58 17.60
C GLY A 414 -2.81 -11.74 16.61
N GLY A 415 -2.02 -11.76 15.54
CA GLY A 415 -2.17 -12.73 14.46
C GLY A 415 -3.57 -12.73 13.84
N SER A 416 -4.25 -11.57 13.84
CA SER A 416 -5.68 -11.47 13.55
C SER A 416 -5.94 -11.06 12.11
N PHE A 417 -7.09 -11.50 11.55
CA PHE A 417 -7.51 -11.07 10.22
C PHE A 417 -8.12 -9.67 10.24
N LEU A 418 -9.22 -9.47 10.97
CA LEU A 418 -9.96 -8.22 10.95
C LEU A 418 -10.19 -7.66 12.35
N ILE A 419 -9.85 -6.40 12.53
CA ILE A 419 -10.38 -5.58 13.63
C ILE A 419 -11.26 -4.49 13.06
N LEU A 420 -12.47 -4.36 13.60
CA LEU A 420 -13.47 -3.38 13.18
C LEU A 420 -13.86 -2.52 14.37
N VAL A 421 -13.41 -1.27 14.36
CA VAL A 421 -13.67 -0.28 15.40
C VAL A 421 -14.51 0.84 14.81
N SER A 422 -15.67 1.08 15.37
CA SER A 422 -16.58 2.07 14.79
C SER A 422 -17.29 2.91 15.86
N TRP A 423 -17.15 4.21 15.72
CA TRP A 423 -17.86 5.22 16.49
C TRP A 423 -18.90 5.92 15.61
N LYS A 424 -19.44 7.05 16.00
CA LYS A 424 -20.41 7.81 15.21
C LYS A 424 -19.68 8.84 14.32
N PRO A 425 -20.00 8.93 13.01
CA PRO A 425 -20.85 8.02 12.25
C PRO A 425 -20.23 6.62 12.11
N PRO A 426 -21.05 5.55 12.14
CA PRO A 426 -20.51 4.20 11.97
C PRO A 426 -19.99 3.96 10.54
N VAL A 427 -18.96 3.13 10.40
CA VAL A 427 -18.56 2.61 9.09
C VAL A 427 -19.67 1.70 8.55
N HIS A 428 -19.83 1.66 7.22
CA HIS A 428 -20.92 0.96 6.56
C HIS A 428 -20.51 0.41 5.18
N ASP A 429 -21.32 -0.49 4.62
CA ASP A 429 -21.13 -1.06 3.28
C ASP A 429 -19.72 -1.64 3.12
N ILE A 430 -19.39 -2.63 3.94
CA ILE A 430 -18.11 -3.34 3.87
C ILE A 430 -18.35 -4.72 3.29
N GLU A 431 -17.74 -4.99 2.14
CA GLU A 431 -17.79 -6.28 1.47
C GLU A 431 -16.40 -6.93 1.50
N ILE A 432 -16.31 -8.10 2.14
CA ILE A 432 -15.12 -8.95 2.19
C ILE A 432 -15.51 -10.28 1.58
N ASP A 433 -14.92 -10.60 0.44
CA ASP A 433 -15.31 -11.75 -0.37
C ASP A 433 -14.09 -12.47 -0.93
N HIS A 434 -14.16 -13.80 -1.10
CA HIS A 434 -13.05 -14.58 -1.65
C HIS A 434 -11.67 -14.24 -1.05
N VAL A 435 -11.56 -14.27 0.28
CA VAL A 435 -10.30 -14.08 1.01
C VAL A 435 -9.79 -15.42 1.52
N THR A 436 -8.49 -15.66 1.41
CA THR A 436 -7.81 -16.76 2.10
C THR A 436 -6.84 -16.18 3.13
N ALA A 437 -7.08 -16.45 4.42
CA ALA A 437 -6.22 -15.97 5.50
C ALA A 437 -6.02 -17.03 6.59
N PHE A 438 -4.76 -17.46 6.76
CA PHE A 438 -4.38 -18.38 7.83
C PHE A 438 -3.91 -17.58 9.05
N VAL A 439 -4.85 -17.30 9.95
CA VAL A 439 -4.59 -16.50 11.14
C VAL A 439 -4.26 -17.38 12.35
N THR A 440 -3.38 -16.90 13.21
CA THR A 440 -3.01 -17.54 14.48
C THR A 440 -3.80 -16.97 15.67
N GLY A 441 -4.46 -15.83 15.46
CA GLY A 441 -5.31 -15.14 16.41
C GLY A 441 -6.79 -15.18 16.04
N ARG A 442 -7.45 -14.04 16.15
CA ARG A 442 -8.89 -13.90 15.89
C ARG A 442 -9.19 -13.68 14.42
N LEU A 443 -10.28 -14.28 13.97
CA LEU A 443 -10.86 -13.95 12.67
C LEU A 443 -11.45 -12.54 12.66
N LEU A 444 -12.24 -12.20 13.69
CA LEU A 444 -12.94 -10.92 13.78
C LEU A 444 -12.92 -10.39 15.21
N SER A 445 -12.49 -9.15 15.36
CA SER A 445 -12.65 -8.39 16.60
C SER A 445 -13.47 -7.13 16.34
N VAL A 446 -14.52 -6.89 17.14
CA VAL A 446 -15.42 -5.75 16.95
C VAL A 446 -15.40 -4.86 18.19
N LEU A 447 -15.28 -3.56 17.97
CA LEU A 447 -15.54 -2.55 18.98
C LEU A 447 -16.47 -1.49 18.38
N ASN A 448 -17.72 -1.48 18.80
CA ASN A 448 -18.69 -0.49 18.38
C ASN A 448 -19.53 -0.03 19.57
N PRO A 449 -19.25 1.12 20.16
CA PRO A 449 -20.14 1.73 21.14
C PRO A 449 -21.29 2.47 20.43
N GLY A 450 -22.46 1.87 20.36
CA GLY A 450 -23.64 2.54 19.85
C GLY A 450 -24.37 1.81 18.73
N ALA A 451 -24.60 2.45 17.59
CA ALA A 451 -25.41 1.88 16.50
C ALA A 451 -24.75 0.67 15.85
N LYS A 452 -25.56 -0.32 15.44
CA LYS A 452 -25.07 -1.45 14.65
C LYS A 452 -24.46 -0.96 13.34
N LEU A 453 -23.48 -1.71 12.85
CA LEU A 453 -22.83 -1.46 11.57
C LEU A 453 -23.70 -2.05 10.45
N ALA A 454 -23.99 -1.23 9.43
CA ALA A 454 -24.89 -1.61 8.36
C ALA A 454 -24.14 -2.20 7.15
N ASN A 455 -24.77 -3.18 6.51
CA ASN A 455 -24.31 -3.80 5.27
C ASN A 455 -22.89 -4.38 5.38
N ILE A 456 -22.66 -5.25 6.36
CA ILE A 456 -21.38 -5.93 6.57
C ILE A 456 -21.46 -7.33 5.94
N THR A 457 -20.65 -7.58 4.93
CA THR A 457 -20.55 -8.86 4.22
C THR A 457 -19.19 -9.50 4.44
N LEU A 458 -19.17 -10.77 4.84
CA LEU A 458 -17.98 -11.62 4.92
C LEU A 458 -18.35 -13.00 4.36
N THR A 459 -18.01 -13.26 3.10
CA THR A 459 -18.52 -14.41 2.35
C THR A 459 -17.43 -15.10 1.54
N ASN A 460 -17.74 -16.32 1.07
CA ASN A 460 -16.96 -17.08 0.09
C ASN A 460 -15.46 -17.24 0.42
N SER A 461 -15.08 -17.20 1.68
CA SER A 461 -13.69 -17.07 2.11
C SER A 461 -13.17 -18.33 2.82
N VAL A 462 -11.85 -18.45 2.95
CA VAL A 462 -11.19 -19.52 3.72
C VAL A 462 -10.38 -18.90 4.84
N PHE A 463 -10.66 -19.31 6.07
CA PHE A 463 -9.97 -18.84 7.25
C PHE A 463 -9.49 -19.97 8.15
N SER A 464 -8.35 -19.79 8.80
CA SER A 464 -8.04 -20.51 10.04
C SER A 464 -8.13 -19.55 11.23
N THR A 465 -8.16 -20.08 12.44
CA THR A 465 -8.08 -19.30 13.67
C THR A 465 -7.49 -20.12 14.81
N GLY A 466 -6.62 -19.48 15.59
CA GLY A 466 -5.97 -20.09 16.77
C GLY A 466 -6.50 -19.55 18.10
N ASP A 467 -7.37 -18.54 18.10
CA ASP A 467 -7.95 -17.99 19.33
C ASP A 467 -9.15 -18.83 19.81
N ARG A 468 -9.29 -19.00 21.13
CA ARG A 468 -10.45 -19.64 21.75
C ARG A 468 -11.77 -18.87 21.50
N ARG A 469 -11.68 -17.61 21.13
CA ARG A 469 -12.80 -16.77 20.73
C ARG A 469 -12.52 -16.19 19.35
N PRO A 470 -12.74 -16.94 18.28
CA PRO A 470 -12.43 -16.51 16.91
C PRO A 470 -13.14 -15.22 16.51
N ILE A 471 -14.34 -15.00 17.03
CA ILE A 471 -15.10 -13.74 16.90
C ILE A 471 -15.31 -13.21 18.33
N GLY A 472 -14.91 -11.95 18.55
CA GLY A 472 -15.00 -11.36 19.87
C GLY A 472 -14.94 -9.84 19.88
N SER A 473 -14.87 -9.26 21.09
CA SER A 473 -14.72 -7.82 21.26
C SER A 473 -13.26 -7.38 21.12
N ALA A 474 -13.02 -6.26 20.47
CA ALA A 474 -11.71 -5.60 20.40
C ALA A 474 -11.36 -4.77 21.65
N GLY A 475 -12.21 -4.79 22.64
CA GLY A 475 -12.19 -3.98 23.84
C GLY A 475 -13.62 -3.55 24.17
N GLY A 476 -13.84 -2.83 25.22
CA GLY A 476 -15.19 -2.40 25.42
C GLY A 476 -15.47 -1.71 26.75
N GLY A 477 -16.11 -0.56 26.67
CA GLY A 477 -16.86 0.04 27.74
C GLY A 477 -18.25 -0.60 27.88
N PRO A 478 -19.06 -0.15 28.82
CA PRO A 478 -20.40 -0.64 29.09
C PRO A 478 -21.36 -0.48 27.90
N GLU A 479 -21.00 0.31 26.90
CA GLU A 479 -21.83 0.59 25.71
C GLU A 479 -21.35 -0.17 24.45
N SER A 480 -20.39 -1.09 24.58
CA SER A 480 -19.96 -1.90 23.45
C SER A 480 -21.08 -2.83 22.96
N CYS A 481 -21.29 -2.92 21.65
CA CYS A 481 -22.23 -3.89 21.06
C CYS A 481 -21.92 -5.34 21.48
N ALA A 482 -20.68 -5.68 21.75
CA ALA A 482 -20.27 -6.99 22.25
C ALA A 482 -20.58 -7.22 23.74
N GLY A 483 -21.32 -6.33 24.37
CA GLY A 483 -21.75 -6.43 25.77
C GLY A 483 -20.71 -5.97 26.78
N LYS A 484 -21.18 -5.78 28.02
CA LYS A 484 -20.31 -5.41 29.15
C LYS A 484 -19.23 -6.48 29.37
N ASN A 485 -18.01 -6.03 29.63
CA ASN A 485 -16.86 -6.88 29.93
C ASN A 485 -16.54 -7.90 28.83
N GLN A 486 -16.84 -7.60 27.59
CA GLN A 486 -16.58 -8.51 26.46
C GLN A 486 -17.29 -9.88 26.60
N ALA A 487 -18.50 -9.86 27.13
CA ALA A 487 -19.23 -11.09 27.50
C ALA A 487 -19.66 -11.92 26.28
N LEU A 488 -19.91 -11.26 25.13
CA LEU A 488 -20.34 -11.95 23.92
C LEU A 488 -19.13 -12.47 23.13
N GLY A 489 -19.37 -13.58 22.44
CA GLY A 489 -18.41 -14.20 21.51
C GLY A 489 -19.16 -14.91 20.37
N GLY A 490 -18.45 -15.17 19.27
CA GLY A 490 -18.99 -15.93 18.15
C GLY A 490 -20.16 -15.23 17.45
N GLU A 491 -21.17 -16.02 17.08
CA GLU A 491 -22.37 -15.55 16.39
C GLU A 491 -23.06 -14.40 17.14
N ALA A 492 -23.13 -14.46 18.47
CA ALA A 492 -23.78 -13.43 19.28
C ALA A 492 -23.14 -12.03 19.12
N VAL A 493 -21.84 -11.92 18.82
CA VAL A 493 -21.21 -10.63 18.51
C VAL A 493 -21.67 -10.12 17.17
N VAL A 494 -21.77 -11.00 16.17
CA VAL A 494 -22.21 -10.63 14.82
C VAL A 494 -23.64 -10.09 14.86
N GLU A 495 -24.55 -10.82 15.51
CA GLU A 495 -25.95 -10.41 15.68
C GLU A 495 -26.12 -9.09 16.46
N ALA A 496 -25.29 -8.91 17.49
CA ALA A 496 -25.36 -7.71 18.31
C ALA A 496 -24.79 -6.46 17.63
N CYS A 497 -23.75 -6.64 16.78
CA CYS A 497 -22.98 -5.52 16.25
C CYS A 497 -23.32 -5.16 14.79
N PHE A 498 -23.94 -6.03 14.01
CA PHE A 498 -24.20 -5.82 12.59
C PHE A 498 -25.69 -5.91 12.25
N ASP A 499 -26.19 -5.03 11.32
CA ASP A 499 -27.55 -5.08 10.83
C ASP A 499 -27.77 -4.11 9.63
N PRO A 500 -28.12 -4.59 8.42
CA PRO A 500 -28.07 -6.00 8.04
C PRO A 500 -26.63 -6.51 7.87
N TYR A 501 -26.47 -7.82 7.92
CA TYR A 501 -25.19 -8.46 7.64
C TYR A 501 -25.36 -9.76 6.83
N ARG A 502 -24.27 -10.17 6.19
CA ARG A 502 -24.12 -11.48 5.58
C ARG A 502 -22.77 -12.08 5.99
N PHE A 503 -22.82 -13.22 6.69
CA PHE A 503 -21.64 -13.94 7.14
C PHE A 503 -21.86 -15.44 6.90
N ASP A 504 -21.71 -15.86 5.66
CA ASP A 504 -21.99 -17.22 5.24
C ASP A 504 -21.02 -17.68 4.11
N LYS A 505 -21.12 -18.95 3.72
CA LYS A 505 -20.28 -19.51 2.65
C LYS A 505 -18.78 -19.38 2.93
N ASN A 506 -18.34 -19.38 4.18
CA ASN A 506 -16.92 -19.41 4.51
C ASN A 506 -16.51 -20.81 4.95
N LEU A 507 -15.32 -21.26 4.56
CA LEU A 507 -14.66 -22.45 5.11
C LEU A 507 -13.76 -22.00 6.25
N ILE A 508 -14.11 -22.39 7.47
CA ILE A 508 -13.41 -21.95 8.68
C ILE A 508 -12.78 -23.15 9.37
N VAL A 509 -11.46 -23.14 9.44
CA VAL A 509 -10.68 -24.15 10.18
C VAL A 509 -10.55 -23.67 11.62
N SER A 510 -11.35 -24.27 12.51
CA SER A 510 -11.38 -23.91 13.93
C SER A 510 -11.87 -25.09 14.78
N GLU A 511 -11.18 -25.36 15.87
CA GLU A 511 -11.62 -26.36 16.86
C GLU A 511 -12.63 -25.78 17.86
N LEU A 512 -12.72 -24.48 17.97
CA LEU A 512 -13.47 -23.77 19.01
C LEU A 512 -14.26 -22.59 18.43
N GLY A 513 -15.31 -22.20 19.14
CA GLY A 513 -16.13 -21.04 18.84
C GLY A 513 -17.43 -21.37 18.13
N SER A 514 -18.31 -20.39 18.08
CA SER A 514 -19.55 -20.41 17.32
C SER A 514 -19.48 -19.40 16.18
N PHE A 515 -20.09 -19.75 15.07
CA PHE A 515 -20.11 -18.93 13.86
C PHE A 515 -21.55 -18.84 13.33
N PRO A 516 -21.91 -17.77 12.62
CA PRO A 516 -23.20 -17.68 11.96
C PRO A 516 -23.49 -18.88 11.05
N LYS A 517 -24.75 -19.22 10.89
CA LYS A 517 -25.18 -20.35 10.04
C LYS A 517 -24.76 -20.14 8.58
N GLY A 518 -24.64 -21.23 7.82
CA GLY A 518 -24.27 -21.19 6.41
C GLY A 518 -22.76 -21.26 6.13
N ASN A 519 -21.94 -21.38 7.16
CA ASN A 519 -20.49 -21.58 7.05
C ASN A 519 -20.10 -23.07 7.18
N PHE A 520 -18.98 -23.46 6.57
CA PHE A 520 -18.37 -24.78 6.67
C PHE A 520 -17.32 -24.75 7.78
N ILE A 521 -17.61 -25.37 8.93
CA ILE A 521 -16.69 -25.40 10.08
C ILE A 521 -16.02 -26.76 10.15
N VAL A 522 -14.70 -26.79 10.17
CA VAL A 522 -13.89 -27.99 10.24
C VAL A 522 -12.79 -27.87 11.29
N GLY A 523 -12.44 -28.98 11.97
CA GLY A 523 -11.50 -28.97 13.09
C GLY A 523 -10.02 -28.96 12.67
N SER A 524 -9.70 -29.21 11.40
CA SER A 524 -8.30 -29.22 10.95
C SER A 524 -8.16 -28.85 9.48
N PRO A 525 -6.97 -28.44 9.03
CA PRO A 525 -6.67 -28.19 7.61
C PRO A 525 -6.87 -29.41 6.73
N GLU A 526 -6.56 -30.61 7.21
CA GLU A 526 -6.81 -31.87 6.49
C GLU A 526 -8.32 -32.08 6.31
N ALA A 527 -9.12 -31.75 7.32
CA ALA A 527 -10.58 -31.80 7.22
C ALA A 527 -11.12 -30.74 6.27
N ALA A 528 -10.42 -29.63 6.09
CA ALA A 528 -10.75 -28.60 5.10
C ALA A 528 -10.41 -29.03 3.67
N GLY A 529 -9.59 -30.05 3.47
CA GLY A 529 -9.12 -30.43 2.13
C GLY A 529 -8.30 -29.32 1.47
N ILE A 530 -7.44 -28.67 2.23
CA ILE A 530 -6.47 -27.69 1.74
C ILE A 530 -5.21 -28.44 1.34
N ARG A 531 -4.64 -28.14 0.18
CA ARG A 531 -3.41 -28.75 -0.28
C ARG A 531 -2.26 -28.34 0.63
N GLU A 532 -1.54 -29.36 1.15
CA GLU A 532 -0.35 -29.13 1.96
C GLU A 532 0.91 -29.56 1.19
N LEU A 533 1.88 -28.67 1.14
CA LEU A 533 3.24 -29.01 0.73
C LEU A 533 4.07 -29.32 1.98
N LYS A 534 4.23 -30.64 2.28
CA LYS A 534 5.13 -31.14 3.34
C LYS A 534 4.88 -30.54 4.73
N GLY A 535 3.64 -30.57 5.20
CA GLY A 535 3.30 -30.27 6.58
C GLY A 535 3.45 -28.81 7.00
N THR A 536 3.41 -27.88 6.05
CA THR A 536 3.43 -26.44 6.33
C THR A 536 2.16 -25.78 5.78
N ILE A 537 1.23 -25.46 6.66
CA ILE A 537 0.02 -24.71 6.33
C ILE A 537 0.46 -23.36 5.74
N GLY A 538 -0.20 -22.93 4.66
CA GLY A 538 0.01 -21.62 4.05
C GLY A 538 0.99 -21.58 2.87
N LYS A 539 1.65 -22.67 2.52
CA LYS A 539 2.50 -22.71 1.31
C LYS A 539 1.72 -22.96 0.03
N ASP A 540 0.70 -23.79 0.06
CA ASP A 540 -0.26 -23.98 -1.03
C ASP A 540 -1.68 -24.02 -0.48
N PRO A 541 -2.36 -22.86 -0.44
CA PRO A 541 -3.70 -22.74 0.14
C PRO A 541 -4.82 -23.23 -0.79
N ARG A 542 -4.49 -23.81 -1.94
CA ARG A 542 -5.49 -24.26 -2.90
C ARG A 542 -6.33 -25.39 -2.33
N LEU A 543 -7.61 -25.39 -2.67
CA LEU A 543 -8.53 -26.45 -2.27
C LEU A 543 -8.38 -27.70 -3.12
N CYS A 544 -8.57 -28.85 -2.49
CA CYS A 544 -8.49 -30.14 -3.17
C CYS A 544 -9.82 -30.49 -3.89
N HIS A 545 -9.79 -30.65 -5.19
CA HIS A 545 -10.94 -31.09 -5.99
C HIS A 545 -11.03 -32.61 -6.11
N ALA A 546 -9.93 -33.33 -5.90
CA ALA A 546 -9.85 -34.77 -5.94
C ALA A 546 -8.85 -35.28 -4.90
N LYS A 547 -9.01 -36.54 -4.49
CA LYS A 547 -8.02 -37.21 -3.64
C LYS A 547 -6.76 -37.50 -4.45
N GLY A 548 -5.59 -37.24 -3.84
CA GLY A 548 -4.31 -37.48 -4.49
C GLY A 548 -3.13 -37.05 -3.61
N PRO A 549 -1.91 -37.06 -4.16
CA PRO A 549 -0.73 -36.56 -3.44
C PRO A 549 -0.94 -35.11 -2.98
N GLY A 550 -0.77 -34.85 -1.68
CA GLY A 550 -1.02 -33.53 -1.08
C GLY A 550 -2.51 -33.16 -0.92
N CYS A 551 -3.43 -34.06 -1.33
CA CYS A 551 -4.87 -33.85 -1.23
C CYS A 551 -5.55 -35.09 -0.58
N PRO A 552 -5.55 -35.21 0.74
CA PRO A 552 -6.08 -36.40 1.43
C PRO A 552 -7.60 -36.55 1.26
N ARG A 553 -8.31 -35.49 0.98
CA ARG A 553 -9.76 -35.47 0.73
C ARG A 553 -10.16 -34.32 -0.16
N VAL A 554 -11.35 -34.43 -0.76
CA VAL A 554 -11.99 -33.33 -1.47
C VAL A 554 -12.44 -32.27 -0.46
N SER A 555 -12.18 -31.00 -0.76
CA SER A 555 -12.58 -29.88 0.09
C SER A 555 -14.10 -29.66 0.06
N PRO A 556 -14.73 -29.42 1.21
CA PRO A 556 -16.12 -28.96 1.23
C PRO A 556 -16.30 -27.56 0.63
N GLY A 557 -15.22 -26.81 0.45
CA GLY A 557 -15.21 -25.49 -0.17
C GLY A 557 -15.05 -25.50 -1.69
N ALA A 558 -14.74 -26.65 -2.30
CA ALA A 558 -14.57 -26.74 -3.74
C ALA A 558 -15.90 -26.51 -4.46
N GLY A 559 -15.99 -25.47 -5.31
CA GLY A 559 -17.20 -25.08 -6.04
C GLY A 559 -18.37 -24.61 -5.15
N ALA A 560 -18.12 -24.28 -3.87
CA ALA A 560 -19.16 -24.00 -2.88
C ALA A 560 -19.51 -22.50 -2.72
N ALA A 561 -18.76 -21.62 -3.37
CA ALA A 561 -19.01 -20.19 -3.33
C ALA A 561 -20.39 -19.83 -3.96
N SER A 562 -20.88 -18.64 -3.64
CA SER A 562 -22.20 -18.19 -4.14
C SER A 562 -22.23 -17.96 -5.66
N ASP A 563 -21.07 -17.71 -6.26
CA ASP A 563 -20.85 -17.54 -7.68
C ASP A 563 -20.42 -18.84 -8.41
N GLY A 564 -20.31 -19.96 -7.66
CA GLY A 564 -19.91 -21.27 -8.19
C GLY A 564 -18.40 -21.50 -8.27
N ARG A 565 -17.58 -20.54 -7.84
CA ARG A 565 -16.13 -20.70 -7.66
C ARG A 565 -15.81 -21.51 -6.40
N ASP A 566 -14.54 -21.77 -6.14
CA ASP A 566 -14.05 -22.26 -4.88
C ASP A 566 -14.22 -21.19 -3.79
N LEU A 567 -14.35 -21.63 -2.54
CA LEU A 567 -14.19 -20.71 -1.42
C LEU A 567 -12.73 -20.27 -1.30
N GLY A 568 -12.54 -19.04 -0.84
CA GLY A 568 -11.22 -18.42 -0.71
C GLY A 568 -10.79 -17.66 -1.96
N ALA A 569 -9.61 -17.08 -1.87
CA ALA A 569 -9.02 -16.28 -2.93
C ALA A 569 -8.61 -17.13 -4.14
N ASP A 570 -8.68 -16.57 -5.33
CA ASP A 570 -8.09 -17.16 -6.53
C ASP A 570 -6.56 -16.98 -6.48
N ILE A 571 -5.88 -17.99 -5.95
CA ILE A 571 -4.42 -17.95 -5.74
C ILE A 571 -3.67 -17.86 -7.08
N ASP A 572 -4.14 -18.54 -8.12
CA ASP A 572 -3.50 -18.50 -9.44
C ASP A 572 -3.58 -17.10 -10.05
N ALA A 573 -4.74 -16.45 -9.91
CA ALA A 573 -4.94 -15.08 -10.37
C ALA A 573 -4.08 -14.08 -9.58
N ILE A 574 -3.95 -14.25 -8.24
CA ILE A 574 -3.07 -13.42 -7.41
C ILE A 574 -1.61 -13.59 -7.81
N GLU A 575 -1.13 -14.84 -7.94
CA GLU A 575 0.27 -15.13 -8.34
C GLU A 575 0.58 -14.55 -9.73
N ALA A 576 -0.34 -14.66 -10.67
CA ALA A 576 -0.21 -14.04 -11.99
C ALA A 576 -0.19 -12.50 -11.90
N ALA A 577 -1.05 -11.91 -11.09
CA ALA A 577 -1.15 -10.46 -10.92
C ALA A 577 0.12 -9.84 -10.32
N ILE A 578 0.74 -10.53 -9.34
CA ILE A 578 1.97 -10.05 -8.66
C ILE A 578 3.26 -10.58 -9.29
N ALA A 579 3.20 -11.34 -10.37
CA ALA A 579 4.41 -11.85 -11.04
C ALA A 579 5.37 -10.71 -11.39
N GLY A 580 6.63 -10.79 -10.94
CA GLY A 580 7.65 -9.75 -11.12
C GLY A 580 7.51 -8.53 -10.20
N VAL A 581 6.65 -8.58 -9.19
CA VAL A 581 6.53 -7.52 -8.16
C VAL A 581 7.59 -7.69 -7.06
N GLU A 582 8.02 -8.92 -6.76
CA GLU A 582 9.03 -9.25 -5.75
C GLU A 582 10.42 -8.74 -6.08
#